data_525f35302d740d82f408e847fd6a7023
#
_entry.id   525f35302d740d82f408e847fd6a7023
#
_cell.length_a   1.000
_cell.length_b   1.000
_cell.length_c   1.000
_cell.angle_alpha   90.00
_cell.angle_beta   90.00
_cell.angle_gamma   90.00
#
_symmetry.space_group_name_H-M   'P 1'
#
loop_
_entity.id
_entity.type
_entity.pdbx_description
1 polymer ?
#
loop_
_entity_poly.entity_id
_entity_poly.type
_entity_poly.pdbx_seq_one_letter_code
_entity_poly.pdbx_strand_id
1 'polypeptide(L)'
;MARPRTRAPVVSAGRAPRRLLAVALALAAVTGLARPAAPAAPDRVDPSSISRSRRTAIVTAAQRVSPAVVSVSVVTTRIVRADPYGLPFHDEFFDRFFPPSLYRERVPGLGSGVIVDGDGIVLTNSHVIRDAEEVKVNLPDGRHFDAKLLGDSPVYDLAVLKIPADHLPVAPLGDSDSLVVGEWAIAIGNPFGFLLDDPQPTVTAGVVSAMRRDIKAEATSTSMYKNMIQTDAAINPGNSGGALVDADGEVIGINTFIFTNSGGSIGLGFAIPINLAKRVLSEVRRYGRVRVAWPGMTVQPVTDLLARRLGWEGSGGLVVSAVDRGGPADRAGLKPLDRIRRVNGRVTNDVEDAQAGIYGAQVGDKISLEVERDGKSRTIVVTLEEAPAR
;
A
#
# COMPACT_ATOMS: atom_id res chain seq x y z
N MET A 1 61.19 0.97 -28.61
CA MET A 1 61.28 1.18 -30.08
C MET A 1 60.49 2.44 -30.44
N ALA A 2 61.16 3.25 -31.26
CA ALA A 2 61.09 4.67 -31.48
C ALA A 2 59.84 5.23 -32.17
N ARG A 3 59.47 6.47 -31.77
CA ARG A 3 58.61 7.39 -32.53
C ARG A 3 59.29 7.85 -33.83
N PRO A 4 58.51 8.38 -34.80
CA PRO A 4 59.01 9.61 -35.45
C PRO A 4 57.96 10.75 -35.38
N ARG A 5 58.54 11.94 -35.14
CA ARG A 5 58.02 13.30 -35.30
C ARG A 5 57.97 13.67 -36.78
N THR A 6 56.93 14.39 -37.21
CA THR A 6 56.93 15.15 -38.47
C THR A 6 56.71 16.63 -38.19
N ARG A 7 57.59 17.42 -38.87
CA ARG A 7 57.74 18.88 -38.80
C ARG A 7 56.70 19.60 -39.65
N ALA A 8 56.34 20.80 -39.22
CA ALA A 8 55.56 21.80 -39.96
C ALA A 8 56.49 22.58 -40.93
N PRO A 9 55.98 23.09 -42.06
CA PRO A 9 56.67 24.05 -42.86
C PRO A 9 56.32 25.50 -42.54
N VAL A 10 57.35 26.32 -42.53
CA VAL A 10 57.38 27.79 -42.45
C VAL A 10 57.10 28.35 -43.83
N VAL A 11 56.22 29.33 -43.98
CA VAL A 11 56.03 30.15 -45.19
C VAL A 11 56.26 31.60 -44.86
N SER A 12 57.07 32.22 -45.65
CA SER A 12 57.67 33.55 -45.55
C SER A 12 56.80 34.71 -45.96
N ALA A 13 57.02 35.84 -45.34
CA ALA A 13 56.38 37.13 -45.59
C ALA A 13 56.81 37.76 -46.97
N GLY A 14 55.78 38.16 -47.75
CA GLY A 14 55.96 38.94 -48.96
C GLY A 14 55.33 40.35 -48.78
N ARG A 15 56.18 41.35 -49.10
CA ARG A 15 55.89 42.81 -48.98
C ARG A 15 54.82 43.29 -49.96
N ALA A 16 53.91 44.15 -49.49
CA ALA A 16 52.95 44.89 -50.29
C ALA A 16 53.52 46.09 -51.03
N PRO A 17 52.91 46.57 -52.12
CA PRO A 17 53.11 47.91 -52.63
C PRO A 17 51.95 48.85 -52.22
N ARG A 18 52.40 50.01 -51.73
CA ARG A 18 51.55 51.18 -51.53
C ARG A 18 51.08 51.74 -52.88
N ARG A 19 49.78 51.88 -53.09
CA ARG A 19 49.06 52.92 -53.86
C ARG A 19 47.59 52.53 -53.95
N LEU A 20 46.76 53.33 -53.30
CA LEU A 20 45.42 53.76 -53.65
C LEU A 20 44.65 54.21 -52.40
N LEU A 21 45.11 55.41 -51.97
CA LEU A 21 44.38 56.18 -50.97
C LEU A 21 43.79 57.35 -51.78
N ALA A 22 42.52 57.27 -52.13
CA ALA A 22 41.70 58.42 -52.55
C ALA A 22 40.46 58.00 -53.40
N VAL A 23 39.55 57.22 -52.86
CA VAL A 23 38.14 57.19 -53.32
C VAL A 23 37.26 56.43 -52.31
N ALA A 24 37.21 56.83 -51.11
CA ALA A 24 36.35 56.20 -50.13
C ALA A 24 35.79 57.21 -49.07
N LEU A 25 35.49 58.42 -49.53
CA LEU A 25 34.95 59.47 -48.61
C LEU A 25 33.65 60.10 -49.11
N ALA A 26 32.83 59.42 -49.89
CA ALA A 26 31.54 59.98 -50.36
C ALA A 26 30.39 58.97 -50.39
N LEU A 27 30.37 57.89 -49.61
CA LEU A 27 29.24 57.00 -49.56
C LEU A 27 28.94 56.49 -48.12
N ALA A 28 29.16 57.28 -47.10
CA ALA A 28 28.96 56.93 -45.71
C ALA A 28 27.82 57.72 -45.04
N ALA A 29 26.72 58.00 -45.75
CA ALA A 29 25.62 58.80 -45.21
C ALA A 29 24.22 58.22 -45.41
N VAL A 30 23.99 56.94 -45.75
CA VAL A 30 22.64 56.35 -45.81
C VAL A 30 22.64 54.82 -45.47
N THR A 31 23.40 54.37 -44.53
CA THR A 31 23.10 53.10 -43.93
C THR A 31 23.02 53.29 -42.42
N GLY A 32 21.80 53.51 -41.94
CA GLY A 32 21.51 53.34 -40.52
C GLY A 32 21.84 51.89 -40.12
N LEU A 33 23.05 51.70 -39.61
CA LEU A 33 23.47 50.43 -39.00
C LEU A 33 22.58 50.24 -37.76
N ALA A 34 21.48 49.47 -37.94
CA ALA A 34 20.81 48.89 -36.81
C ALA A 34 21.87 48.11 -36.01
N ARG A 35 22.20 48.61 -34.81
CA ARG A 35 22.99 47.86 -33.85
C ARG A 35 22.28 46.52 -33.62
N PRO A 36 22.94 45.34 -33.76
CA PRO A 36 22.34 44.10 -33.33
C PRO A 36 21.99 44.29 -31.86
N ALA A 37 20.71 44.11 -31.53
CA ALA A 37 20.25 44.09 -30.14
C ALA A 37 21.15 43.10 -29.40
N ALA A 38 21.82 43.55 -28.36
CA ALA A 38 22.54 42.63 -27.48
C ALA A 38 21.54 41.55 -27.05
N PRO A 39 21.94 40.26 -27.05
CA PRO A 39 21.08 39.19 -26.55
C PRO A 39 20.60 39.61 -25.16
N ALA A 40 19.29 39.63 -24.98
CA ALA A 40 18.71 39.94 -23.67
C ALA A 40 19.40 39.04 -22.64
N ALA A 41 19.98 39.63 -21.63
CA ALA A 41 20.54 38.83 -20.51
C ALA A 41 19.42 37.93 -20.02
N PRO A 42 19.70 36.61 -19.79
CA PRO A 42 18.68 35.71 -19.28
C PRO A 42 18.04 36.37 -18.05
N ASP A 43 16.71 36.46 -18.06
CA ASP A 43 15.95 37.01 -16.92
C ASP A 43 16.49 36.36 -15.64
N ARG A 44 17.00 37.18 -14.74
CA ARG A 44 17.44 36.72 -13.44
C ARG A 44 16.19 36.17 -12.74
N VAL A 45 16.09 34.86 -12.70
CA VAL A 45 15.00 34.17 -11.99
C VAL A 45 15.03 34.67 -10.54
N ASP A 46 13.95 35.36 -10.12
CA ASP A 46 13.81 35.84 -8.76
C ASP A 46 13.88 34.65 -7.78
N PRO A 47 14.83 34.61 -6.82
CA PRO A 47 14.93 33.57 -5.83
C PRO A 47 13.62 33.28 -5.08
N SER A 48 12.76 34.30 -4.89
CA SER A 48 11.44 34.17 -4.27
C SER A 48 10.46 33.41 -5.17
N SER A 49 10.59 33.52 -6.51
CA SER A 49 9.75 32.79 -7.46
C SER A 49 10.14 31.32 -7.50
N ILE A 50 11.43 30.99 -7.41
CA ILE A 50 11.92 29.61 -7.28
C ILE A 50 11.40 29.00 -5.98
N SER A 51 11.48 29.71 -4.86
CA SER A 51 10.99 29.22 -3.57
C SER A 51 9.48 28.93 -3.59
N ARG A 52 8.68 29.74 -4.27
CA ARG A 52 7.24 29.51 -4.43
C ARG A 52 6.92 28.34 -5.35
N SER A 53 7.65 28.21 -6.46
CA SER A 53 7.44 27.09 -7.40
C SER A 53 7.81 25.72 -6.82
N ARG A 54 8.68 25.67 -5.80
CA ARG A 54 9.04 24.43 -5.09
C ARG A 54 7.96 23.92 -4.15
N ARG A 55 7.01 24.77 -3.72
CA ARG A 55 5.89 24.40 -2.83
C ARG A 55 4.70 23.90 -3.66
N THR A 56 4.80 22.69 -4.14
CA THR A 56 3.69 21.98 -4.82
C THR A 56 2.73 21.39 -3.79
N ALA A 57 1.55 20.92 -4.25
CA ALA A 57 0.62 20.16 -3.42
C ALA A 57 1.32 18.96 -2.75
N ILE A 58 2.18 18.24 -3.50
CA ILE A 58 2.97 17.11 -2.97
C ILE A 58 3.83 17.53 -1.77
N VAL A 59 4.56 18.64 -1.88
CA VAL A 59 5.40 19.14 -0.79
C VAL A 59 4.56 19.52 0.43
N THR A 60 3.42 20.18 0.21
CA THR A 60 2.52 20.62 1.29
C THR A 60 1.92 19.40 2.01
N ALA A 61 1.41 18.42 1.26
CA ALA A 61 0.86 17.19 1.80
C ALA A 61 1.92 16.39 2.58
N ALA A 62 3.12 16.24 2.01
CA ALA A 62 4.24 15.56 2.67
C ALA A 62 4.63 16.26 3.99
N GLN A 63 4.76 17.59 4.00
CA GLN A 63 5.09 18.33 5.22
C GLN A 63 4.02 18.22 6.31
N ARG A 64 2.75 18.09 5.92
CA ARG A 64 1.62 17.95 6.84
C ARG A 64 1.61 16.57 7.51
N VAL A 65 1.92 15.52 6.76
CA VAL A 65 1.70 14.12 7.22
C VAL A 65 2.98 13.43 7.67
N SER A 66 4.15 13.73 7.08
CA SER A 66 5.41 13.07 7.44
C SER A 66 5.72 13.03 8.93
N PRO A 67 5.45 14.07 9.75
CA PRO A 67 5.70 14.00 11.18
C PRO A 67 4.92 12.89 11.89
N ALA A 68 3.77 12.47 11.34
CA ALA A 68 2.92 11.41 11.89
C ALA A 68 3.20 10.02 11.30
N VAL A 69 4.12 9.91 10.32
CA VAL A 69 4.52 8.62 9.73
C VAL A 69 5.76 8.09 10.44
N VAL A 70 5.61 6.96 11.09
CA VAL A 70 6.62 6.36 11.97
C VAL A 70 7.22 5.10 11.37
N SER A 71 8.43 4.73 11.82
CA SER A 71 8.99 3.41 11.57
C SER A 71 8.49 2.43 12.62
N VAL A 72 8.08 1.24 12.16
CA VAL A 72 7.69 0.12 13.02
C VAL A 72 8.76 -0.96 12.88
N SER A 73 9.55 -1.15 13.91
CA SER A 73 10.56 -2.20 13.99
C SER A 73 10.08 -3.33 14.89
N VAL A 74 10.26 -4.56 14.42
CA VAL A 74 9.84 -5.76 15.14
C VAL A 74 10.98 -6.73 15.30
N VAL A 75 10.91 -7.55 16.33
CA VAL A 75 11.83 -8.68 16.52
C VAL A 75 10.98 -9.95 16.55
N THR A 76 11.28 -10.86 15.65
CA THR A 76 10.71 -12.20 15.62
C THR A 76 11.77 -13.23 15.94
N THR A 77 11.40 -14.31 16.60
CA THR A 77 12.32 -15.43 16.85
C THR A 77 12.00 -16.58 15.90
N ARG A 78 12.98 -16.97 15.10
CA ARG A 78 12.90 -18.16 14.24
C ARG A 78 13.73 -19.28 14.85
N ILE A 79 13.18 -20.49 14.78
CA ILE A 79 13.96 -21.70 15.09
C ILE A 79 14.67 -22.10 13.80
N VAL A 80 15.97 -21.97 13.78
CA VAL A 80 16.82 -22.36 12.65
C VAL A 80 17.51 -23.67 13.00
N ARG A 81 17.46 -24.62 12.07
CA ARG A 81 18.29 -25.83 12.15
C ARG A 81 19.70 -25.46 11.70
N ALA A 82 20.67 -25.57 12.60
CA ALA A 82 22.07 -25.57 12.22
C ALA A 82 22.53 -27.00 12.02
N ASP A 83 23.12 -27.27 10.89
CA ASP A 83 23.98 -28.40 10.72
C ASP A 83 25.39 -28.00 11.17
N PRO A 84 25.84 -28.47 12.36
CA PRO A 84 27.15 -28.07 12.91
C PRO A 84 28.33 -28.55 12.07
N TYR A 85 28.08 -29.42 11.07
CA TYR A 85 29.11 -30.05 10.25
C TYR A 85 29.04 -29.65 8.77
N GLY A 86 28.01 -28.89 8.32
CA GLY A 86 27.87 -28.42 6.94
C GLY A 86 27.75 -29.55 5.92
N LEU A 87 27.20 -30.70 6.30
CA LEU A 87 27.11 -31.86 5.43
C LEU A 87 25.97 -31.69 4.44
N PRO A 88 26.21 -31.91 3.12
CA PRO A 88 25.20 -31.69 2.09
C PRO A 88 24.14 -32.81 2.00
N PHE A 89 24.16 -33.77 2.93
CA PHE A 89 23.26 -34.90 2.93
C PHE A 89 22.48 -34.99 4.26
N HIS A 90 21.18 -34.74 4.20
CA HIS A 90 20.23 -35.02 5.29
C HIS A 90 19.61 -36.41 5.01
N ASP A 91 20.04 -37.39 5.79
CA ASP A 91 19.49 -38.76 5.78
C ASP A 91 19.08 -39.08 7.23
N GLU A 92 17.91 -39.73 7.44
CA GLU A 92 17.41 -40.15 8.76
C GLU A 92 18.46 -40.93 9.56
N PHE A 93 19.41 -41.58 8.90
CA PHE A 93 20.51 -42.33 9.52
C PHE A 93 21.53 -41.38 10.17
N PHE A 94 21.93 -40.29 9.48
CA PHE A 94 22.88 -39.30 10.01
C PHE A 94 22.27 -38.41 11.10
N ASP A 95 21.00 -38.00 10.96
CA ASP A 95 20.28 -37.20 11.94
C ASP A 95 20.12 -37.92 13.30
N ARG A 96 20.20 -39.25 13.30
CA ARG A 96 20.13 -40.08 14.50
C ARG A 96 21.44 -40.06 15.33
N PHE A 97 22.58 -39.88 14.68
CA PHE A 97 23.90 -39.82 15.32
C PHE A 97 24.41 -38.41 15.51
N PHE A 98 23.95 -37.47 14.68
CA PHE A 98 24.31 -36.05 14.70
C PHE A 98 23.05 -35.20 14.62
N PRO A 99 22.26 -35.15 15.71
CA PRO A 99 21.02 -34.39 15.69
C PRO A 99 21.33 -32.91 15.40
N PRO A 100 20.62 -32.28 14.45
CA PRO A 100 20.80 -30.88 14.14
C PRO A 100 20.52 -30.07 15.41
N SER A 101 21.40 -29.12 15.71
CA SER A 101 21.17 -28.21 16.81
C SER A 101 20.12 -27.17 16.36
N LEU A 102 19.05 -27.07 17.14
CA LEU A 102 18.04 -26.03 16.99
C LEU A 102 18.52 -24.81 17.79
N TYR A 103 18.72 -23.68 17.10
CA TYR A 103 18.98 -22.43 17.78
C TYR A 103 17.92 -21.39 17.43
N ARG A 104 17.71 -20.48 18.37
CA ARG A 104 16.78 -19.36 18.17
C ARG A 104 17.55 -18.19 17.57
N GLU A 105 17.12 -17.77 16.39
CA GLU A 105 17.65 -16.58 15.73
C GLU A 105 16.64 -15.44 15.86
N ARG A 106 17.10 -14.28 16.33
CA ARG A 106 16.29 -13.05 16.38
C ARG A 106 16.41 -12.34 15.03
N VAL A 107 15.32 -12.30 14.31
CA VAL A 107 15.24 -11.68 12.98
C VAL A 107 14.53 -10.34 13.10
N PRO A 108 15.19 -9.22 12.75
CA PRO A 108 14.53 -7.92 12.72
C PRO A 108 13.62 -7.83 11.48
N GLY A 109 12.44 -7.28 11.67
CA GLY A 109 11.50 -6.89 10.61
C GLY A 109 11.23 -5.40 10.64
N LEU A 110 10.82 -4.86 9.52
CA LEU A 110 10.63 -3.43 9.30
C LEU A 110 9.35 -3.13 8.55
N GLY A 111 8.68 -2.08 8.99
CA GLY A 111 7.55 -1.47 8.32
C GLY A 111 7.39 -0.03 8.74
N SER A 112 6.26 0.51 8.37
CA SER A 112 5.83 1.87 8.72
C SER A 112 4.55 1.84 9.52
N GLY A 113 4.20 2.97 10.12
CA GLY A 113 2.92 3.18 10.78
C GLY A 113 2.48 4.63 10.65
N VAL A 114 1.22 4.89 10.95
CA VAL A 114 0.61 6.21 10.91
C VAL A 114 0.00 6.52 12.27
N ILE A 115 0.43 7.62 12.92
CA ILE A 115 -0.17 8.12 14.15
C ILE A 115 -1.51 8.77 13.79
N VAL A 116 -2.60 8.23 14.33
CA VAL A 116 -3.97 8.68 14.02
C VAL A 116 -4.68 9.30 15.22
N ASP A 117 -4.00 9.37 16.36
CA ASP A 117 -4.53 9.96 17.58
C ASP A 117 -3.38 10.51 18.43
N GLY A 118 -3.59 11.69 19.03
CA GLY A 118 -2.59 12.35 19.89
C GLY A 118 -2.22 11.57 21.16
N ASP A 119 -3.07 10.64 21.55
CA ASP A 119 -2.84 9.73 22.68
C ASP A 119 -1.92 8.55 22.31
N GLY A 120 -1.39 8.48 21.09
CA GLY A 120 -0.43 7.47 20.70
C GLY A 120 -1.04 6.21 20.06
N ILE A 121 -2.14 6.36 19.35
CA ILE A 121 -2.67 5.29 18.52
C ILE A 121 -1.97 5.31 17.15
N VAL A 122 -1.42 4.16 16.76
CA VAL A 122 -0.71 3.97 15.50
C VAL A 122 -1.39 2.87 14.69
N LEU A 123 -1.73 3.17 13.44
CA LEU A 123 -2.17 2.18 12.45
C LEU A 123 -0.95 1.63 11.70
N THR A 124 -0.94 0.32 11.45
CA THR A 124 0.04 -0.37 10.61
C THR A 124 -0.59 -1.60 9.95
N ASN A 125 0.15 -2.35 9.15
CA ASN A 125 -0.33 -3.63 8.64
C ASN A 125 -0.17 -4.76 9.66
N SER A 126 -1.09 -5.74 9.64
CA SER A 126 -1.01 -6.93 10.50
C SER A 126 0.22 -7.78 10.15
N HIS A 127 0.57 -7.90 8.85
CA HIS A 127 1.75 -8.65 8.44
C HIS A 127 3.08 -8.05 8.94
N VAL A 128 3.15 -6.73 9.20
CA VAL A 128 4.35 -6.05 9.73
C VAL A 128 4.65 -6.54 11.14
N ILE A 129 3.62 -6.80 11.95
CA ILE A 129 3.76 -7.18 13.37
C ILE A 129 3.52 -8.67 13.63
N ARG A 130 3.31 -9.46 12.56
CA ARG A 130 3.04 -10.89 12.67
C ARG A 130 4.18 -11.61 13.36
N ASP A 131 3.84 -12.43 14.35
CA ASP A 131 4.80 -13.23 15.14
C ASP A 131 5.89 -12.40 15.86
N ALA A 132 5.66 -11.09 16.03
CA ALA A 132 6.57 -10.20 16.72
C ALA A 132 6.55 -10.45 18.24
N GLU A 133 7.72 -10.68 18.83
CA GLU A 133 7.89 -10.72 20.29
C GLU A 133 8.03 -9.31 20.87
N GLU A 134 8.66 -8.40 20.11
CA GLU A 134 8.84 -7.00 20.47
C GLU A 134 8.42 -6.13 19.29
N VAL A 135 7.69 -5.06 19.58
CA VAL A 135 7.30 -4.03 18.59
C VAL A 135 7.75 -2.67 19.13
N LYS A 136 8.53 -1.96 18.32
CA LYS A 136 8.99 -0.59 18.64
C LYS A 136 8.55 0.36 17.55
N VAL A 137 8.14 1.55 17.98
CA VAL A 137 7.74 2.65 17.08
C VAL A 137 8.76 3.77 17.23
N ASN A 138 9.38 4.16 16.12
CA ASN A 138 10.37 5.22 16.06
C ASN A 138 9.80 6.41 15.28
N LEU A 139 9.79 7.58 15.91
CA LEU A 139 9.27 8.81 15.35
C LEU A 139 10.33 9.54 14.50
N PRO A 140 9.92 10.37 13.52
CA PRO A 140 10.86 11.17 12.73
C PRO A 140 11.67 12.19 13.54
N ASP A 141 11.23 12.54 14.75
CA ASP A 141 11.95 13.43 15.67
C ASP A 141 13.00 12.72 16.56
N GLY A 142 13.20 11.41 16.34
CA GLY A 142 14.17 10.59 17.06
C GLY A 142 13.63 9.94 18.35
N ARG A 143 12.42 10.26 18.79
CA ARG A 143 11.79 9.54 19.90
C ARG A 143 11.44 8.11 19.50
N HIS A 144 11.57 7.19 20.44
CA HIS A 144 11.20 5.77 20.24
C HIS A 144 10.45 5.24 21.45
N PHE A 145 9.52 4.32 21.19
CA PHE A 145 8.63 3.76 22.22
C PHE A 145 8.40 2.28 21.97
N ASP A 146 8.30 1.51 23.05
CA ASP A 146 7.75 0.17 22.99
C ASP A 146 6.24 0.26 22.72
N ALA A 147 5.75 -0.46 21.73
CA ALA A 147 4.35 -0.44 21.35
C ALA A 147 3.62 -1.68 21.84
N LYS A 148 2.36 -1.51 22.25
CA LYS A 148 1.46 -2.61 22.59
C LYS A 148 0.44 -2.80 21.49
N LEU A 149 0.21 -4.03 21.08
CA LEU A 149 -0.90 -4.38 20.21
C LEU A 149 -2.23 -4.21 20.97
N LEU A 150 -3.10 -3.34 20.46
CA LEU A 150 -4.47 -3.20 20.98
C LEU A 150 -5.42 -4.18 20.29
N GLY A 151 -5.19 -4.45 19.02
CA GLY A 151 -5.95 -5.42 18.24
C GLY A 151 -5.52 -5.39 16.79
N ASP A 152 -5.76 -6.48 16.09
CA ASP A 152 -5.46 -6.62 14.68
C ASP A 152 -6.56 -7.39 13.94
N SER A 153 -6.49 -7.33 12.63
CA SER A 153 -7.30 -8.11 11.72
C SER A 153 -6.42 -8.64 10.59
N PRO A 154 -5.94 -9.89 10.69
CA PRO A 154 -5.20 -10.53 9.60
C PRO A 154 -5.99 -10.57 8.29
N VAL A 155 -7.33 -10.65 8.36
CA VAL A 155 -8.21 -10.65 7.19
C VAL A 155 -8.12 -9.35 6.41
N TYR A 156 -8.07 -8.22 7.10
CA TYR A 156 -7.96 -6.88 6.48
C TYR A 156 -6.52 -6.39 6.40
N ASP A 157 -5.56 -7.17 6.91
CA ASP A 157 -4.15 -6.81 7.00
C ASP A 157 -3.90 -5.47 7.73
N LEU A 158 -4.64 -5.22 8.81
CA LEU A 158 -4.55 -4.01 9.63
C LEU A 158 -4.28 -4.35 11.09
N ALA A 159 -3.46 -3.53 11.74
CA ALA A 159 -3.19 -3.60 13.18
C ALA A 159 -3.24 -2.21 13.81
N VAL A 160 -3.66 -2.16 15.07
CA VAL A 160 -3.73 -0.96 15.90
C VAL A 160 -2.77 -1.12 17.07
N LEU A 161 -1.77 -0.25 17.13
CA LEU A 161 -0.79 -0.22 18.19
C LEU A 161 -1.04 0.97 19.12
N LYS A 162 -0.55 0.87 20.35
CA LYS A 162 -0.54 1.93 21.35
C LYS A 162 0.89 2.17 21.82
N ILE A 163 1.35 3.41 21.70
CA ILE A 163 2.61 3.87 22.33
C ILE A 163 2.30 4.72 23.57
N PRO A 164 3.16 4.69 24.60
CA PRO A 164 2.98 5.45 25.86
C PRO A 164 3.50 6.89 25.68
N ALA A 165 2.87 7.66 24.79
CA ALA A 165 3.22 9.05 24.52
C ALA A 165 1.95 9.87 24.24
N ASP A 166 2.05 11.16 24.50
CA ASP A 166 1.03 12.16 24.27
C ASP A 166 1.58 13.32 23.42
N HIS A 167 0.71 14.27 23.05
CA HIS A 167 1.07 15.43 22.23
C HIS A 167 1.83 15.06 20.95
N LEU A 168 1.40 13.98 20.31
CA LEU A 168 2.00 13.46 19.10
C LEU A 168 1.44 14.18 17.86
N PRO A 169 2.23 14.28 16.77
CA PRO A 169 1.70 14.69 15.48
C PRO A 169 0.67 13.66 15.01
N VAL A 170 -0.46 14.12 14.50
CA VAL A 170 -1.57 13.27 14.04
C VAL A 170 -1.80 13.48 12.56
N ALA A 171 -1.87 12.41 11.79
CA ALA A 171 -2.25 12.47 10.40
C ALA A 171 -3.77 12.64 10.26
N PRO A 172 -4.25 13.64 9.50
CA PRO A 172 -5.67 13.76 9.21
C PRO A 172 -6.15 12.61 8.32
N LEU A 173 -7.31 12.04 8.66
CA LEU A 173 -7.89 10.92 7.92
C LEU A 173 -8.96 11.42 6.94
N GLY A 174 -8.71 11.25 5.65
CA GLY A 174 -9.60 11.59 4.54
C GLY A 174 -10.74 10.59 4.34
N ASP A 175 -11.38 10.61 3.18
CA ASP A 175 -12.48 9.73 2.80
C ASP A 175 -12.15 8.96 1.53
N SER A 176 -11.91 7.64 1.67
CA SER A 176 -11.57 6.78 0.55
C SER A 176 -12.74 6.43 -0.38
N ASP A 177 -13.99 6.77 -0.03
CA ASP A 177 -15.14 6.53 -0.88
C ASP A 177 -15.36 7.66 -1.89
N SER A 178 -14.79 8.85 -1.64
CA SER A 178 -14.88 10.04 -2.49
C SER A 178 -13.78 10.17 -3.54
N LEU A 179 -12.81 9.25 -3.55
CA LEU A 179 -11.63 9.31 -4.43
C LEU A 179 -11.98 9.27 -5.91
N VAL A 180 -11.17 9.98 -6.71
CA VAL A 180 -11.29 10.03 -8.17
C VAL A 180 -10.02 9.49 -8.82
N VAL A 181 -10.18 8.61 -9.81
CA VAL A 181 -9.04 8.08 -10.58
C VAL A 181 -8.32 9.23 -11.30
N GLY A 182 -7.00 9.30 -11.13
CA GLY A 182 -6.15 10.35 -11.67
C GLY A 182 -5.78 11.46 -10.69
N GLU A 183 -6.38 11.53 -9.49
CA GLU A 183 -5.96 12.47 -8.46
C GLU A 183 -4.61 12.07 -7.84
N TRP A 184 -3.93 13.04 -7.21
CA TRP A 184 -2.64 12.79 -6.59
C TRP A 184 -2.74 11.73 -5.49
N ALA A 185 -1.82 10.78 -5.53
CA ALA A 185 -1.59 9.79 -4.50
C ALA A 185 -0.13 9.86 -4.07
N ILE A 186 0.12 10.26 -2.83
CA ILE A 186 1.45 10.47 -2.28
C ILE A 186 1.69 9.40 -1.22
N ALA A 187 2.58 8.45 -1.50
CA ALA A 187 2.92 7.41 -0.54
C ALA A 187 4.05 7.89 0.36
N ILE A 188 3.82 7.80 1.68
CA ILE A 188 4.76 8.19 2.72
C ILE A 188 5.00 6.99 3.62
N GLY A 189 6.27 6.60 3.77
CA GLY A 189 6.70 5.53 4.65
C GLY A 189 8.00 5.88 5.35
N ASN A 190 8.31 5.18 6.43
CA ASN A 190 9.55 5.36 7.19
C ASN A 190 10.30 4.04 7.38
N PRO A 191 10.78 3.41 6.29
CA PRO A 191 11.38 2.09 6.35
C PRO A 191 12.70 2.03 7.12
N PHE A 192 13.42 3.15 7.23
CA PHE A 192 14.79 3.17 7.74
C PHE A 192 14.97 4.02 9.01
N GLY A 193 13.88 4.42 9.65
CA GLY A 193 13.89 5.36 10.77
C GLY A 193 14.72 4.94 12.00
N PHE A 194 15.28 3.74 12.01
CA PHE A 194 16.21 3.28 13.08
C PHE A 194 17.59 2.88 12.52
N LEU A 195 17.75 2.77 11.19
CA LEU A 195 19.00 2.38 10.53
C LEU A 195 19.82 3.57 10.03
N LEU A 196 19.14 4.69 9.77
CA LEU A 196 19.78 5.90 9.28
C LEU A 196 19.91 6.91 10.40
N ASP A 197 20.98 7.69 10.35
CA ASP A 197 21.17 8.85 11.25
C ASP A 197 20.09 9.93 11.05
N ASP A 198 19.42 9.92 9.88
CA ASP A 198 18.27 10.77 9.56
C ASP A 198 16.99 9.92 9.51
N PRO A 199 16.13 9.97 10.54
CA PRO A 199 14.91 9.17 10.64
C PRO A 199 13.73 9.71 9.80
N GLN A 200 13.98 10.56 8.79
CA GLN A 200 12.93 11.19 8.00
C GLN A 200 12.19 10.18 7.11
N PRO A 201 10.85 10.31 6.97
CA PRO A 201 10.08 9.47 6.08
C PRO A 201 10.45 9.67 4.60
N THR A 202 10.35 8.59 3.84
CA THR A 202 10.48 8.59 2.39
C THR A 202 9.14 8.96 1.76
N VAL A 203 9.17 9.84 0.75
CA VAL A 203 7.99 10.30 0.01
C VAL A 203 8.12 9.90 -1.45
N THR A 204 7.09 9.26 -2.00
CA THR A 204 6.94 9.01 -3.43
C THR A 204 5.58 9.52 -3.89
N ALA A 205 5.46 9.94 -5.14
CA ALA A 205 4.22 10.50 -5.67
C ALA A 205 3.82 9.83 -6.98
N GLY A 206 2.55 9.70 -7.17
CA GLY A 206 1.87 9.18 -8.34
C GLY A 206 0.41 9.60 -8.32
N VAL A 207 -0.47 8.78 -8.87
CA VAL A 207 -1.92 9.02 -8.91
C VAL A 207 -2.69 7.82 -8.38
N VAL A 208 -3.96 8.04 -8.05
CA VAL A 208 -4.92 6.94 -7.88
C VAL A 208 -5.14 6.33 -9.27
N SER A 209 -4.49 5.20 -9.55
CA SER A 209 -4.54 4.54 -10.86
C SER A 209 -5.84 3.78 -11.08
N ALA A 210 -6.41 3.23 -10.01
CA ALA A 210 -7.70 2.54 -10.02
C ALA A 210 -8.24 2.37 -8.60
N MET A 211 -9.53 2.13 -8.51
CA MET A 211 -10.23 1.89 -7.25
C MET A 211 -10.96 0.56 -7.26
N ARG A 212 -11.31 0.09 -6.08
CA ARG A 212 -12.11 -1.13 -5.88
C ARG A 212 -11.49 -2.36 -6.56
N ARG A 213 -10.15 -2.46 -6.47
CA ARG A 213 -9.43 -3.62 -7.00
C ARG A 213 -9.55 -4.80 -6.04
N ASP A 214 -10.03 -5.90 -6.58
CA ASP A 214 -10.01 -7.19 -5.90
C ASP A 214 -8.80 -7.97 -6.40
N ILE A 215 -7.92 -8.34 -5.48
CA ILE A 215 -6.69 -9.06 -5.79
C ILE A 215 -6.83 -10.48 -5.27
N LYS A 216 -6.57 -11.44 -6.14
CA LYS A 216 -6.51 -12.84 -5.74
C LYS A 216 -5.23 -13.05 -4.95
N ALA A 217 -5.39 -13.30 -3.66
CA ALA A 217 -4.28 -13.72 -2.81
C ALA A 217 -3.83 -15.13 -3.19
N GLU A 218 -2.58 -15.47 -2.91
CA GLU A 218 -2.14 -16.86 -2.97
C GLU A 218 -2.97 -17.71 -1.99
N ALA A 219 -3.19 -18.98 -2.34
CA ALA A 219 -4.06 -19.89 -1.57
C ALA A 219 -3.66 -20.06 -0.09
N THR A 220 -2.44 -19.68 0.27
CA THR A 220 -1.89 -19.73 1.64
C THR A 220 -2.08 -18.41 2.42
N SER A 221 -2.55 -17.33 1.78
CA SER A 221 -2.74 -16.03 2.45
C SER A 221 -4.04 -16.03 3.26
N THR A 222 -3.96 -15.57 4.51
CA THR A 222 -5.13 -15.31 5.36
C THR A 222 -5.77 -13.96 5.07
N SER A 223 -5.06 -13.07 4.37
CA SER A 223 -5.52 -11.71 4.07
C SER A 223 -6.36 -11.66 2.81
N MET A 224 -7.45 -10.90 2.87
CA MET A 224 -8.33 -10.63 1.74
C MET A 224 -8.05 -9.23 1.21
N TYR A 225 -7.45 -9.15 0.05
CA TYR A 225 -7.15 -7.87 -0.61
C TYR A 225 -8.29 -7.49 -1.56
N LYS A 226 -9.38 -7.00 -0.99
CA LYS A 226 -10.59 -6.56 -1.71
C LYS A 226 -10.78 -5.05 -1.59
N ASN A 227 -11.43 -4.47 -2.59
CA ASN A 227 -11.72 -3.03 -2.62
C ASN A 227 -10.47 -2.14 -2.48
N MET A 228 -9.30 -2.59 -2.97
CA MET A 228 -8.03 -1.88 -2.80
C MET A 228 -7.94 -0.62 -3.66
N ILE A 229 -7.21 0.38 -3.18
CA ILE A 229 -6.75 1.53 -3.96
C ILE A 229 -5.48 1.11 -4.69
N GLN A 230 -5.45 1.25 -6.01
CA GLN A 230 -4.25 1.05 -6.82
C GLN A 230 -3.59 2.40 -7.11
N THR A 231 -2.27 2.48 -6.98
CA THR A 231 -1.46 3.67 -7.29
C THR A 231 -0.18 3.30 -8.03
N ASP A 232 0.35 4.22 -8.82
CA ASP A 232 1.68 4.15 -9.41
C ASP A 232 2.75 4.88 -8.58
N ALA A 233 2.35 5.54 -7.47
CA ALA A 233 3.31 5.98 -6.47
C ALA A 233 4.16 4.78 -6.01
N ALA A 234 5.48 4.92 -6.02
CA ALA A 234 6.37 3.81 -5.72
C ALA A 234 6.23 3.35 -4.26
N ILE A 235 5.64 2.18 -4.06
CA ILE A 235 5.62 1.47 -2.79
C ILE A 235 6.75 0.44 -2.83
N ASN A 236 7.60 0.41 -1.82
CA ASN A 236 8.71 -0.53 -1.67
C ASN A 236 8.66 -1.19 -0.29
N PRO A 237 9.37 -2.32 -0.09
CA PRO A 237 9.47 -2.94 1.23
C PRO A 237 9.86 -1.93 2.31
N GLY A 238 9.11 -1.94 3.42
CA GLY A 238 9.22 -1.00 4.51
C GLY A 238 8.24 0.18 4.45
N ASN A 239 7.66 0.54 3.29
CA ASN A 239 6.56 1.51 3.21
C ASN A 239 5.22 0.90 3.68
N SER A 240 5.13 -0.44 3.80
CA SER A 240 3.93 -1.13 4.30
C SER A 240 3.56 -0.62 5.69
N GLY A 241 2.29 -0.32 5.91
CA GLY A 241 1.76 0.31 7.12
C GLY A 241 1.85 1.84 7.13
N GLY A 242 2.57 2.46 6.20
CA GLY A 242 2.64 3.91 6.01
C GLY A 242 1.39 4.49 5.35
N ALA A 243 1.38 5.80 5.15
CA ALA A 243 0.25 6.54 4.62
C ALA A 243 0.28 6.61 3.08
N LEU A 244 -0.89 6.44 2.45
CA LEU A 244 -1.19 7.00 1.14
C LEU A 244 -2.05 8.24 1.38
N VAL A 245 -1.63 9.40 0.87
CA VAL A 245 -2.31 10.68 1.10
C VAL A 245 -2.68 11.36 -0.21
N ASP A 246 -3.71 12.18 -0.17
CA ASP A 246 -4.13 13.04 -1.29
C ASP A 246 -3.34 14.36 -1.35
N ALA A 247 -3.75 15.26 -2.25
CA ALA A 247 -3.13 16.57 -2.44
C ALA A 247 -3.34 17.52 -1.24
N ASP A 248 -4.40 17.32 -0.45
CA ASP A 248 -4.72 18.13 0.73
C ASP A 248 -3.98 17.63 1.98
N GLY A 249 -3.24 16.51 1.86
CA GLY A 249 -2.51 15.88 2.94
C GLY A 249 -3.45 15.17 3.92
N GLU A 250 -4.49 14.53 3.41
CA GLU A 250 -5.36 13.63 4.16
C GLU A 250 -5.04 12.18 3.81
N VAL A 251 -5.01 11.31 4.82
CA VAL A 251 -4.72 9.89 4.60
C VAL A 251 -5.93 9.23 3.94
N ILE A 252 -5.77 8.77 2.71
CA ILE A 252 -6.79 8.08 1.90
C ILE A 252 -6.64 6.56 1.94
N GLY A 253 -5.46 6.06 2.34
CA GLY A 253 -5.20 4.62 2.48
C GLY A 253 -3.98 4.30 3.31
N ILE A 254 -3.82 3.02 3.66
CA ILE A 254 -2.64 2.45 4.30
C ILE A 254 -1.88 1.63 3.26
N ASN A 255 -0.65 2.04 2.96
CA ASN A 255 0.22 1.32 2.02
C ASN A 255 0.40 -0.13 2.49
N THR A 256 0.30 -1.11 1.59
CA THR A 256 0.40 -2.50 2.02
C THR A 256 1.37 -3.32 1.19
N PHE A 257 1.16 -3.50 -0.11
CA PHE A 257 2.05 -4.33 -0.93
C PHE A 257 2.16 -3.82 -2.36
N ILE A 258 3.11 -4.41 -3.10
CA ILE A 258 3.31 -4.21 -4.53
C ILE A 258 3.12 -5.54 -5.26
N PHE A 259 2.65 -5.46 -6.50
CA PHE A 259 2.74 -6.59 -7.41
C PHE A 259 4.10 -6.50 -8.12
N THR A 260 4.97 -7.49 -7.88
CA THR A 260 6.34 -7.43 -8.40
C THR A 260 6.91 -8.82 -8.62
N ASN A 261 7.73 -8.97 -9.65
CA ASN A 261 8.51 -10.17 -9.92
C ASN A 261 9.97 -10.07 -9.40
N SER A 262 10.40 -8.86 -9.02
CA SER A 262 11.81 -8.56 -8.66
C SER A 262 11.98 -7.99 -7.25
N GLY A 263 10.89 -7.81 -6.48
CA GLY A 263 10.91 -7.24 -5.13
C GLY A 263 10.88 -5.71 -5.06
N GLY A 264 10.98 -5.00 -6.19
CA GLY A 264 10.87 -3.54 -6.29
C GLY A 264 9.57 -3.07 -6.97
N SER A 265 9.21 -1.80 -6.81
CA SER A 265 8.02 -1.20 -7.44
C SER A 265 8.15 -1.18 -8.96
N ILE A 266 7.10 -1.63 -9.65
CA ILE A 266 6.94 -1.55 -11.10
C ILE A 266 5.73 -0.66 -11.49
N GLY A 267 5.29 0.23 -10.58
CA GLY A 267 4.12 1.09 -10.78
C GLY A 267 2.78 0.41 -10.47
N LEU A 268 2.79 -0.71 -9.76
CA LEU A 268 1.60 -1.44 -9.30
C LEU A 268 1.63 -1.56 -7.78
N GLY A 269 1.33 -0.45 -7.12
CA GLY A 269 1.20 -0.36 -5.66
C GLY A 269 -0.26 -0.44 -5.24
N PHE A 270 -0.50 -0.96 -4.02
CA PHE A 270 -1.83 -1.11 -3.46
C PHE A 270 -1.88 -0.60 -2.02
N ALA A 271 -2.99 0.06 -1.69
CA ALA A 271 -3.27 0.53 -0.35
C ALA A 271 -4.65 0.09 0.11
N ILE A 272 -4.78 -0.18 1.40
CA ILE A 272 -6.04 -0.48 2.08
C ILE A 272 -6.80 0.84 2.24
N PRO A 273 -8.08 0.94 1.82
CA PRO A 273 -8.86 2.15 1.95
C PRO A 273 -8.95 2.64 3.39
N ILE A 274 -8.82 3.96 3.61
CA ILE A 274 -8.81 4.52 4.96
C ILE A 274 -10.14 4.32 5.69
N ASN A 275 -11.27 4.27 4.99
CA ASN A 275 -12.56 4.03 5.61
C ASN A 275 -12.65 2.64 6.24
N LEU A 276 -11.97 1.62 5.67
CA LEU A 276 -11.84 0.31 6.29
C LEU A 276 -10.97 0.39 7.55
N ALA A 277 -9.84 1.12 7.49
CA ALA A 277 -8.98 1.30 8.66
C ALA A 277 -9.69 2.06 9.80
N LYS A 278 -10.53 3.06 9.50
CA LYS A 278 -11.39 3.74 10.48
C LYS A 278 -12.37 2.78 11.17
N ARG A 279 -12.94 1.82 10.41
CA ARG A 279 -13.84 0.78 10.97
C ARG A 279 -13.07 -0.14 11.91
N VAL A 280 -11.92 -0.65 11.50
CA VAL A 280 -11.04 -1.48 12.35
C VAL A 280 -10.66 -0.72 13.62
N LEU A 281 -10.25 0.54 13.50
CA LEU A 281 -9.91 1.39 14.64
C LEU A 281 -11.09 1.56 15.61
N SER A 282 -12.31 1.78 15.09
CA SER A 282 -13.51 1.94 15.92
C SER A 282 -13.84 0.66 16.68
N GLU A 283 -13.71 -0.52 16.06
CA GLU A 283 -13.90 -1.83 16.70
C GLU A 283 -12.89 -2.04 17.84
N VAL A 284 -11.59 -1.80 17.56
CA VAL A 284 -10.54 -1.94 18.56
C VAL A 284 -10.74 -0.99 19.73
N ARG A 285 -11.10 0.29 19.48
CA ARG A 285 -11.37 1.27 20.56
C ARG A 285 -12.55 0.89 21.43
N ARG A 286 -13.62 0.34 20.82
CA ARG A 286 -14.86 0.03 21.54
C ARG A 286 -14.83 -1.32 22.24
N TYR A 287 -14.17 -2.32 21.64
CA TYR A 287 -14.25 -3.71 22.08
C TYR A 287 -12.89 -4.32 22.46
N GLY A 288 -11.79 -3.58 22.30
CA GLY A 288 -10.44 -4.10 22.53
C GLY A 288 -9.96 -5.12 21.50
N ARG A 289 -10.74 -5.36 20.43
CA ARG A 289 -10.47 -6.33 19.36
C ARG A 289 -11.30 -6.04 18.12
N VAL A 290 -10.95 -6.62 17.00
CA VAL A 290 -11.79 -6.62 15.80
C VAL A 290 -12.72 -7.84 15.86
N ARG A 291 -14.02 -7.59 15.93
CA ARG A 291 -15.02 -8.66 15.95
C ARG A 291 -15.23 -9.21 14.55
N VAL A 292 -15.35 -10.52 14.42
CA VAL A 292 -15.62 -11.19 13.14
C VAL A 292 -17.12 -11.23 12.91
N ALA A 293 -17.57 -10.54 11.86
CA ALA A 293 -18.96 -10.55 11.45
C ALA A 293 -19.33 -11.93 10.86
N TRP A 294 -20.39 -12.51 11.37
CA TRP A 294 -20.82 -13.87 11.07
C TRP A 294 -22.27 -13.92 10.61
N PRO A 295 -22.57 -14.53 9.46
CA PRO A 295 -23.92 -14.64 8.93
C PRO A 295 -24.71 -15.83 9.48
N GLY A 296 -24.07 -16.81 10.13
CA GLY A 296 -24.74 -18.01 10.67
C GLY A 296 -25.14 -19.02 9.60
N MET A 297 -24.33 -19.16 8.56
CA MET A 297 -24.58 -20.13 7.49
C MET A 297 -23.27 -20.68 6.92
N THR A 298 -23.34 -21.86 6.33
CA THR A 298 -22.28 -22.45 5.52
C THR A 298 -22.76 -22.56 4.07
N VAL A 299 -21.88 -22.23 3.14
CA VAL A 299 -22.18 -22.23 1.70
C VAL A 299 -21.12 -23.03 0.93
N GLN A 300 -21.49 -23.52 -0.25
CA GLN A 300 -20.58 -24.14 -1.19
C GLN A 300 -20.93 -23.77 -2.63
N PRO A 301 -19.96 -23.76 -3.57
CA PRO A 301 -20.22 -23.45 -4.97
C PRO A 301 -21.17 -24.44 -5.62
N VAL A 302 -22.06 -23.96 -6.48
CA VAL A 302 -22.95 -24.79 -7.28
C VAL A 302 -22.20 -25.25 -8.52
N THR A 303 -21.70 -26.48 -8.47
CA THR A 303 -21.05 -27.15 -9.63
C THR A 303 -22.11 -27.72 -10.58
N ASP A 304 -21.72 -28.02 -11.83
CA ASP A 304 -22.61 -28.63 -12.83
C ASP A 304 -23.20 -29.96 -12.35
N LEU A 305 -22.42 -30.73 -11.60
CA LEU A 305 -22.90 -31.99 -11.02
C LEU A 305 -23.99 -31.75 -9.97
N LEU A 306 -23.77 -30.76 -9.09
CA LEU A 306 -24.71 -30.41 -8.05
C LEU A 306 -26.00 -29.82 -8.62
N ALA A 307 -25.89 -28.94 -9.62
CA ALA A 307 -27.03 -28.36 -10.33
C ALA A 307 -27.91 -29.45 -10.95
N ARG A 308 -27.30 -30.40 -11.68
CA ARG A 308 -28.05 -31.54 -12.25
C ARG A 308 -28.73 -32.40 -11.19
N ARG A 309 -28.07 -32.68 -10.04
CA ARG A 309 -28.66 -33.46 -8.95
C ARG A 309 -29.87 -32.78 -8.31
N LEU A 310 -29.83 -31.44 -8.23
CA LEU A 310 -30.89 -30.62 -7.63
C LEU A 310 -31.97 -30.20 -8.63
N GLY A 311 -31.84 -30.57 -9.90
CA GLY A 311 -32.79 -30.19 -10.97
C GLY A 311 -32.74 -28.69 -11.29
N TRP A 312 -31.60 -28.03 -11.09
CA TRP A 312 -31.44 -26.61 -11.36
C TRP A 312 -30.92 -26.36 -12.79
N GLU A 313 -31.41 -25.28 -13.39
CA GLU A 313 -30.90 -24.83 -14.66
C GLU A 313 -29.53 -24.12 -14.48
N GLY A 314 -28.49 -24.71 -15.09
CA GLY A 314 -27.13 -24.18 -15.10
C GLY A 314 -26.43 -24.19 -13.72
N SER A 315 -25.11 -24.09 -13.75
CA SER A 315 -24.24 -23.92 -12.57
C SER A 315 -24.12 -22.42 -12.19
N GLY A 316 -23.31 -22.15 -11.17
CA GLY A 316 -23.04 -20.81 -10.61
C GLY A 316 -23.96 -20.44 -9.44
N GLY A 317 -23.52 -19.48 -8.67
CA GLY A 317 -24.08 -19.19 -7.36
C GLY A 317 -23.56 -20.12 -6.27
N LEU A 318 -24.01 -19.88 -5.06
CA LEU A 318 -23.68 -20.68 -3.89
C LEU A 318 -24.93 -21.38 -3.38
N VAL A 319 -24.83 -22.63 -2.98
CA VAL A 319 -25.90 -23.31 -2.24
C VAL A 319 -25.63 -23.22 -0.76
N VAL A 320 -26.65 -22.89 0.01
CA VAL A 320 -26.62 -22.97 1.47
C VAL A 320 -26.62 -24.42 1.88
N SER A 321 -25.48 -24.91 2.38
CA SER A 321 -25.32 -26.30 2.83
C SER A 321 -25.81 -26.51 4.26
N ALA A 322 -25.68 -25.49 5.12
CA ALA A 322 -26.16 -25.51 6.48
C ALA A 322 -26.56 -24.10 6.94
N VAL A 323 -27.51 -24.02 7.87
CA VAL A 323 -27.92 -22.82 8.59
C VAL A 323 -27.82 -23.12 10.08
N ASP A 324 -27.12 -22.27 10.82
CA ASP A 324 -26.94 -22.46 12.25
C ASP A 324 -28.24 -22.11 12.98
N ARG A 325 -28.81 -23.10 13.69
CA ARG A 325 -30.08 -22.98 14.37
C ARG A 325 -30.07 -21.81 15.39
N GLY A 326 -31.01 -20.89 15.27
CA GLY A 326 -31.08 -19.68 16.06
C GLY A 326 -30.04 -18.62 15.69
N GLY A 327 -29.25 -18.86 14.65
CA GLY A 327 -28.28 -17.90 14.10
C GLY A 327 -28.93 -16.80 13.25
N PRO A 328 -28.14 -15.82 12.81
CA PRO A 328 -28.64 -14.68 12.02
C PRO A 328 -29.38 -15.10 10.75
N ALA A 329 -28.82 -16.02 9.98
CA ALA A 329 -29.45 -16.53 8.75
C ALA A 329 -30.75 -17.29 9.01
N ASP A 330 -30.82 -18.09 10.08
CA ASP A 330 -32.03 -18.83 10.48
C ASP A 330 -33.15 -17.86 10.84
N ARG A 331 -32.85 -16.84 11.67
CA ARG A 331 -33.82 -15.81 12.03
C ARG A 331 -34.29 -14.97 10.85
N ALA A 332 -33.44 -14.79 9.85
CA ALA A 332 -33.79 -14.11 8.60
C ALA A 332 -34.60 -15.00 7.64
N GLY A 333 -34.81 -16.29 7.96
CA GLY A 333 -35.57 -17.23 7.17
C GLY A 333 -34.83 -17.86 6.01
N LEU A 334 -33.48 -17.83 6.01
CA LEU A 334 -32.65 -18.61 5.09
C LEU A 334 -32.79 -20.08 5.39
N LYS A 335 -32.75 -20.92 4.38
CA LYS A 335 -32.90 -22.38 4.53
C LYS A 335 -31.77 -23.14 3.81
N PRO A 336 -31.42 -24.34 4.26
CA PRO A 336 -30.62 -25.25 3.46
C PRO A 336 -31.26 -25.44 2.07
N LEU A 337 -30.40 -25.56 1.04
CA LEU A 337 -30.74 -25.62 -0.37
C LEU A 337 -31.22 -24.31 -1.00
N ASP A 338 -31.22 -23.18 -0.29
CA ASP A 338 -31.33 -21.87 -0.95
C ASP A 338 -30.09 -21.67 -1.84
N ARG A 339 -30.31 -21.20 -3.08
CA ARG A 339 -29.25 -20.86 -4.00
C ARG A 339 -29.01 -19.35 -4.01
N ILE A 340 -27.89 -18.90 -3.44
CA ILE A 340 -27.51 -17.48 -3.40
C ILE A 340 -26.98 -17.07 -4.77
N ARG A 341 -27.58 -16.07 -5.39
CA ARG A 341 -27.21 -15.53 -6.70
C ARG A 341 -26.45 -14.21 -6.58
N ARG A 342 -26.81 -13.41 -5.55
CA ARG A 342 -26.13 -12.13 -5.28
C ARG A 342 -26.02 -11.90 -3.76
N VAL A 343 -24.92 -11.23 -3.41
CA VAL A 343 -24.69 -10.72 -2.05
C VAL A 343 -24.46 -9.21 -2.16
N ASN A 344 -25.27 -8.40 -1.48
CA ASN A 344 -25.27 -6.93 -1.59
C ASN A 344 -25.29 -6.42 -3.04
N GLY A 345 -26.10 -7.05 -3.90
CA GLY A 345 -26.19 -6.72 -5.32
C GLY A 345 -25.06 -7.25 -6.20
N ARG A 346 -23.97 -7.78 -5.62
CA ARG A 346 -22.84 -8.37 -6.34
C ARG A 346 -23.17 -9.80 -6.76
N VAL A 347 -23.02 -10.12 -8.04
CA VAL A 347 -23.15 -11.51 -8.56
C VAL A 347 -22.15 -12.40 -7.83
N THR A 348 -22.60 -13.57 -7.39
CA THR A 348 -21.82 -14.48 -6.55
C THR A 348 -21.78 -15.84 -7.23
N ASN A 349 -20.63 -16.25 -7.73
CA ASN A 349 -20.41 -17.54 -8.38
C ASN A 349 -19.65 -18.52 -7.47
N ASP A 350 -18.82 -18.01 -6.60
CA ASP A 350 -18.00 -18.75 -5.65
C ASP A 350 -17.99 -18.10 -4.26
N VAL A 351 -17.32 -18.74 -3.32
CA VAL A 351 -17.20 -18.25 -1.93
C VAL A 351 -16.43 -16.92 -1.88
N GLU A 352 -15.46 -16.74 -2.75
CA GLU A 352 -14.65 -15.54 -2.82
C GLU A 352 -15.48 -14.32 -3.25
N ASP A 353 -16.39 -14.49 -4.23
CA ASP A 353 -17.35 -13.46 -4.62
C ASP A 353 -18.27 -13.06 -3.45
N ALA A 354 -18.76 -14.06 -2.68
CA ALA A 354 -19.60 -13.81 -1.52
C ALA A 354 -18.86 -13.04 -0.43
N GLN A 355 -17.61 -13.44 -0.13
CA GLN A 355 -16.75 -12.77 0.82
C GLN A 355 -16.46 -11.33 0.39
N ALA A 356 -16.22 -11.10 -0.90
CA ALA A 356 -16.05 -9.75 -1.44
C ALA A 356 -17.34 -8.91 -1.30
N GLY A 357 -18.51 -9.54 -1.41
CA GLY A 357 -19.80 -8.88 -1.23
C GLY A 357 -20.08 -8.42 0.22
N ILE A 358 -19.42 -9.01 1.21
CA ILE A 358 -19.51 -8.64 2.63
C ILE A 358 -18.23 -8.03 3.18
N TYR A 359 -17.24 -7.78 2.32
CA TYR A 359 -15.95 -7.23 2.76
C TYR A 359 -16.12 -5.89 3.47
N GLY A 360 -15.52 -5.78 4.65
CA GLY A 360 -15.64 -4.60 5.50
C GLY A 360 -16.94 -4.50 6.30
N ALA A 361 -17.87 -5.46 6.16
CA ALA A 361 -19.08 -5.49 7.00
C ALA A 361 -18.73 -5.78 8.47
N GLN A 362 -19.43 -5.12 9.37
CA GLN A 362 -19.23 -5.22 10.82
C GLN A 362 -20.38 -5.98 11.48
N VAL A 363 -20.18 -6.34 12.73
CA VAL A 363 -21.24 -6.88 13.59
C VAL A 363 -22.34 -5.84 13.75
N GLY A 364 -23.57 -6.21 13.39
CA GLY A 364 -24.76 -5.35 13.35
C GLY A 364 -25.12 -4.86 11.95
N ASP A 365 -24.23 -4.96 10.97
CA ASP A 365 -24.54 -4.60 9.58
C ASP A 365 -25.53 -5.58 8.96
N LYS A 366 -26.32 -5.07 8.02
CA LYS A 366 -27.29 -5.87 7.25
C LYS A 366 -26.70 -6.21 5.88
N ILE A 367 -26.73 -7.49 5.54
CA ILE A 367 -26.39 -7.96 4.19
C ILE A 367 -27.68 -8.41 3.46
N SER A 368 -27.76 -8.08 2.18
CA SER A 368 -28.85 -8.49 1.30
C SER A 368 -28.43 -9.70 0.47
N LEU A 369 -29.19 -10.78 0.56
CA LEU A 369 -28.98 -12.01 -0.21
C LEU A 369 -30.13 -12.18 -1.20
N GLU A 370 -29.82 -12.18 -2.50
CA GLU A 370 -30.77 -12.60 -3.52
C GLU A 370 -30.66 -14.12 -3.66
N VAL A 371 -31.71 -14.82 -3.24
CA VAL A 371 -31.72 -16.30 -3.24
C VAL A 371 -32.81 -16.84 -4.16
N GLU A 372 -32.54 -17.98 -4.75
CA GLU A 372 -33.50 -18.79 -5.50
C GLU A 372 -33.94 -19.98 -4.63
N ARG A 373 -35.25 -20.10 -4.37
CA ARG A 373 -35.88 -21.20 -3.63
C ARG A 373 -37.11 -21.67 -4.40
N ASP A 374 -37.19 -22.94 -4.72
CA ASP A 374 -38.31 -23.55 -5.46
C ASP A 374 -38.57 -22.82 -6.79
N GLY A 375 -37.51 -22.43 -7.52
CA GLY A 375 -37.58 -21.69 -8.77
C GLY A 375 -38.02 -20.22 -8.64
N LYS A 376 -38.17 -19.69 -7.41
CA LYS A 376 -38.60 -18.29 -7.18
C LYS A 376 -37.46 -17.49 -6.56
N SER A 377 -37.21 -16.33 -7.10
CA SER A 377 -36.26 -15.36 -6.53
C SER A 377 -36.85 -14.68 -5.31
N ARG A 378 -36.04 -14.50 -4.26
CA ARG A 378 -36.38 -13.82 -3.01
C ARG A 378 -35.18 -13.00 -2.55
N THR A 379 -35.46 -11.89 -1.87
CA THR A 379 -34.42 -11.13 -1.15
C THR A 379 -34.54 -11.43 0.35
N ILE A 380 -33.48 -11.89 0.97
CA ILE A 380 -33.39 -12.14 2.41
C ILE A 380 -32.34 -11.18 2.98
N VAL A 381 -32.72 -10.43 4.03
CA VAL A 381 -31.80 -9.50 4.71
C VAL A 381 -31.35 -10.16 6.02
N VAL A 382 -30.05 -10.38 6.13
CA VAL A 382 -29.42 -10.98 7.32
C VAL A 382 -28.67 -9.89 8.08
N THR A 383 -28.95 -9.74 9.38
CA THR A 383 -28.17 -8.87 10.26
C THR A 383 -27.01 -9.68 10.82
N LEU A 384 -25.78 -9.24 10.55
CA LEU A 384 -24.58 -9.95 10.98
C LEU A 384 -24.40 -9.87 12.49
N GLU A 385 -23.98 -10.96 13.09
CA GLU A 385 -23.65 -11.04 14.52
C GLU A 385 -22.18 -11.37 14.72
N GLU A 386 -21.72 -11.35 15.94
CA GLU A 386 -20.39 -11.79 16.28
C GLU A 386 -20.31 -13.32 16.16
N ALA A 387 -19.27 -13.83 15.53
CA ALA A 387 -19.04 -15.27 15.47
C ALA A 387 -18.95 -15.86 16.88
N PRO A 388 -19.61 -16.99 17.17
CA PRO A 388 -19.50 -17.63 18.47
C PRO A 388 -18.04 -18.02 18.73
N ALA A 389 -17.59 -17.84 19.97
CA ALA A 389 -16.25 -18.28 20.38
C ALA A 389 -16.16 -19.81 20.16
N ARG A 390 -15.16 -20.23 19.41
CA ARG A 390 -14.87 -21.65 19.17
C ARG A 390 -14.02 -22.21 20.28
#